data_2db0b75159cc024cef7f3bf89afd786d
#
_entry.id   2db0b75159cc024cef7f3bf89afd786d
#
_cell.length_a   1.000
_cell.length_b   1.000
_cell.length_c   1.000
_cell.angle_alpha   90.00
_cell.angle_beta   90.00
_cell.angle_gamma   90.00
#
_symmetry.space_group_name_H-M   'P 1'
#
loop_
_entity.id
_entity.type
_entity.pdbx_description
1 polymer ?
#
loop_
_entity_poly.entity_id
_entity_poly.type
_entity_poly.pdbx_seq_one_letter_code
_entity_poly.pdbx_strand_id
1 'polypeptide(L)'
;MATPPASRWCFSTAVPAAAPTLNSAAKQRRFFHPEKYRIICFDQRGCGKSTPYASLEDNTTWDLVADIEKLRAHLGIDRWQVFGGSWGSTLALAYAETHPERVTELILRGIFLLRRQEIEWFYQRGASILYPDAWEPYLAHIPEAERGDLLTAYHRRLTSEDATVRLAAAKIWSGWEGATSMLLPDASFAGHYEEDEFALAFARIEAHYFVHRGFFESDDQLLLNVGRIRAIPGVIVQGRYDVVCPIESAWALHRAWPEADLVITPDSGHSAFDPPNTRALVAATDKFAS
;
A
#
# COMPACT_ATOMS: atom_id res chain seq x y z
N MET A 1 -23.09 13.76 -27.61
CA MET A 1 -23.78 13.83 -26.31
C MET A 1 -22.70 13.91 -25.26
N ALA A 2 -22.64 14.98 -24.49
CA ALA A 2 -21.68 15.09 -23.40
C ALA A 2 -22.08 14.07 -22.32
N THR A 3 -21.17 13.21 -21.92
CA THR A 3 -21.35 12.31 -20.77
C THR A 3 -21.67 13.18 -19.55
N PRO A 4 -22.73 12.89 -18.77
CA PRO A 4 -22.99 13.62 -17.54
C PRO A 4 -21.74 13.56 -16.66
N PRO A 5 -21.42 14.62 -15.93
CA PRO A 5 -20.25 14.60 -15.06
C PRO A 5 -20.42 13.47 -14.04
N ALA A 6 -19.43 12.58 -13.96
CA ALA A 6 -19.40 11.57 -12.90
C ALA A 6 -19.56 12.29 -11.56
N SER A 7 -20.48 11.84 -10.74
CA SER A 7 -20.91 12.56 -9.53
C SER A 7 -19.94 12.45 -8.36
N ARG A 8 -18.97 11.53 -8.45
CA ARG A 8 -18.04 11.24 -7.34
C ARG A 8 -16.58 11.20 -7.79
N TRP A 9 -15.74 11.92 -7.08
CA TRP A 9 -14.30 11.86 -7.23
C TRP A 9 -13.75 10.81 -6.28
N CYS A 10 -12.90 9.92 -6.76
CA CYS A 10 -12.20 8.94 -5.97
C CYS A 10 -10.70 9.06 -6.19
N PHE A 11 -9.96 9.21 -5.10
CA PHE A 11 -8.51 9.13 -5.07
C PHE A 11 -8.09 7.71 -4.69
N SER A 12 -7.29 7.08 -5.53
CA SER A 12 -6.76 5.74 -5.29
C SER A 12 -5.26 5.78 -5.02
N THR A 13 -4.87 5.35 -3.82
CA THR A 13 -3.47 5.15 -3.46
C THR A 13 -3.07 3.72 -3.80
N ALA A 14 -2.09 3.54 -4.66
CA ALA A 14 -1.45 2.26 -4.89
C ALA A 14 -0.18 2.11 -4.02
N VAL A 15 0.36 0.90 -3.91
CA VAL A 15 1.65 0.61 -3.25
C VAL A 15 2.74 1.58 -3.74
N PRO A 16 3.70 2.04 -2.91
CA PRO A 16 4.64 3.13 -3.22
C PRO A 16 5.36 3.00 -4.56
N ALA A 17 5.61 1.79 -5.01
CA ALA A 17 6.30 1.53 -6.28
C ALA A 17 5.42 0.89 -7.35
N ALA A 18 4.20 0.46 -7.01
CA ALA A 18 3.25 0.04 -8.02
C ALA A 18 2.77 1.29 -8.78
N ALA A 19 3.65 1.82 -9.63
CA ALA A 19 3.23 2.79 -10.60
C ALA A 19 1.96 2.30 -11.27
N PRO A 20 0.93 3.13 -11.41
CA PRO A 20 -0.07 2.83 -12.40
C PRO A 20 0.61 2.90 -13.78
N THR A 21 1.28 1.81 -14.17
CA THR A 21 1.39 1.58 -15.60
C THR A 21 -0.01 1.68 -16.18
N LEU A 22 -0.17 2.05 -17.41
CA LEU A 22 -1.50 2.07 -18.06
C LEU A 22 -2.31 0.81 -17.73
N ASN A 23 -1.63 -0.34 -17.57
CA ASN A 23 -2.22 -1.61 -17.12
C ASN A 23 -2.66 -1.58 -15.65
N SER A 24 -1.99 -0.87 -14.76
CA SER A 24 -2.35 -0.76 -13.34
C SER A 24 -3.56 0.14 -13.14
N ALA A 25 -3.63 1.31 -13.79
CA ALA A 25 -4.81 2.16 -13.78
C ALA A 25 -6.03 1.44 -14.38
N ALA A 26 -5.86 0.68 -15.46
CA ALA A 26 -6.91 -0.16 -16.04
C ALA A 26 -7.36 -1.26 -15.06
N LYS A 27 -6.43 -1.86 -14.31
CA LYS A 27 -6.75 -2.84 -13.27
C LYS A 27 -7.53 -2.21 -12.09
N GLN A 28 -7.18 -1.00 -11.67
CA GLN A 28 -7.88 -0.28 -10.60
C GLN A 28 -9.32 0.09 -10.97
N ARG A 29 -9.59 0.39 -12.24
CA ARG A 29 -10.94 0.75 -12.71
C ARG A 29 -12.00 -0.33 -12.46
N ARG A 30 -11.60 -1.60 -12.32
CA ARG A 30 -12.54 -2.71 -12.04
C ARG A 30 -13.27 -2.60 -10.70
N PHE A 31 -12.73 -1.85 -9.77
CA PHE A 31 -13.35 -1.67 -8.46
C PHE A 31 -14.45 -0.62 -8.45
N PHE A 32 -14.64 0.15 -9.52
CA PHE A 32 -15.50 1.33 -9.54
C PHE A 32 -16.52 1.29 -10.66
N HIS A 33 -17.73 1.76 -10.37
CA HIS A 33 -18.76 1.90 -11.39
C HIS A 33 -18.38 2.99 -12.41
N PRO A 34 -18.24 2.66 -13.71
CA PRO A 34 -17.63 3.56 -14.70
C PRO A 34 -18.40 4.86 -14.94
N GLU A 35 -19.73 4.87 -14.71
CA GLU A 35 -20.57 6.05 -14.91
C GLU A 35 -20.68 6.94 -13.67
N LYS A 36 -20.31 6.42 -12.48
CA LYS A 36 -20.49 7.13 -11.20
C LYS A 36 -19.19 7.72 -10.64
N TYR A 37 -18.03 7.17 -11.05
CA TYR A 37 -16.75 7.56 -10.50
C TYR A 37 -15.83 8.21 -11.51
N ARG A 38 -15.16 9.27 -11.09
CA ARG A 38 -13.91 9.76 -11.65
C ARG A 38 -12.78 9.32 -10.76
N ILE A 39 -11.90 8.47 -11.29
CA ILE A 39 -10.80 7.86 -10.54
C ILE A 39 -9.53 8.65 -10.83
N ILE A 40 -8.90 9.15 -9.77
CA ILE A 40 -7.61 9.82 -9.83
C ILE A 40 -6.56 8.83 -9.34
N CYS A 41 -5.70 8.38 -10.25
CA CYS A 41 -4.51 7.59 -9.94
C CYS A 41 -3.28 8.42 -10.28
N PHE A 42 -2.30 8.46 -9.40
CA PHE A 42 -1.04 9.12 -9.67
C PHE A 42 0.13 8.26 -9.18
N ASP A 43 1.29 8.47 -9.77
CA ASP A 43 2.52 7.85 -9.31
C ASP A 43 3.10 8.71 -8.19
N GLN A 44 3.34 8.09 -7.03
CA GLN A 44 3.98 8.77 -5.90
C GLN A 44 5.41 9.19 -6.26
N ARG A 45 5.99 10.07 -5.44
CA ARG A 45 7.39 10.51 -5.62
C ARG A 45 8.32 9.32 -5.78
N GLY A 46 9.19 9.39 -6.78
CA GLY A 46 10.15 8.35 -7.10
C GLY A 46 9.57 7.10 -7.79
N CYS A 47 8.24 6.98 -7.94
CA CYS A 47 7.58 5.83 -8.51
C CYS A 47 7.13 6.08 -9.95
N GLY A 48 7.12 5.01 -10.74
CA GLY A 48 6.56 5.01 -12.08
C GLY A 48 7.08 6.12 -12.98
N LYS A 49 6.19 7.03 -13.41
CA LYS A 49 6.54 8.17 -14.26
C LYS A 49 6.92 9.43 -13.50
N SER A 50 6.77 9.43 -12.17
CA SER A 50 7.18 10.55 -11.34
C SER A 50 8.69 10.63 -11.22
N THR A 51 9.23 11.84 -11.35
CA THR A 51 10.69 12.11 -11.36
C THR A 51 11.11 12.96 -10.16
N PRO A 52 12.33 12.78 -9.63
CA PRO A 52 13.39 11.82 -10.08
C PRO A 52 13.02 10.37 -9.70
N TYR A 53 13.30 9.44 -10.63
CA TYR A 53 12.98 8.01 -10.44
C TYR A 53 13.78 7.40 -9.27
N ALA A 54 13.09 6.61 -8.44
CA ALA A 54 13.62 5.95 -7.25
C ALA A 54 14.31 6.91 -6.25
N SER A 55 13.98 8.21 -6.30
CA SER A 55 14.53 9.21 -5.38
C SER A 55 13.96 9.04 -3.97
N LEU A 56 14.83 9.23 -2.98
CA LEU A 56 14.48 9.27 -1.55
C LEU A 56 14.47 10.69 -0.98
N GLU A 57 14.91 11.66 -1.78
CA GLU A 57 14.95 13.08 -1.39
C GLU A 57 13.53 13.64 -1.28
N ASP A 58 13.25 14.35 -0.19
CA ASP A 58 11.93 14.92 0.10
C ASP A 58 10.78 13.88 -0.05
N ASN A 59 11.05 12.62 0.28
CA ASN A 59 10.13 11.52 0.09
C ASN A 59 9.72 10.92 1.44
N THR A 60 8.91 11.68 2.18
CA THR A 60 8.32 11.30 3.46
C THR A 60 6.81 11.10 3.33
N THR A 61 6.18 10.45 4.30
CA THR A 61 4.71 10.34 4.36
C THR A 61 4.04 11.72 4.29
N TRP A 62 4.64 12.73 4.94
CA TRP A 62 4.08 14.08 5.00
C TRP A 62 4.23 14.84 3.69
N ASP A 63 5.29 14.58 2.94
CA ASP A 63 5.44 15.08 1.56
C ASP A 63 4.35 14.49 0.65
N LEU A 64 4.05 13.19 0.79
CA LEU A 64 2.98 12.57 0.02
C LEU A 64 1.60 13.09 0.40
N VAL A 65 1.34 13.32 1.69
CA VAL A 65 0.10 13.95 2.17
C VAL A 65 -0.06 15.35 1.56
N ALA A 66 1.02 16.15 1.54
CA ALA A 66 1.02 17.47 0.94
C ALA A 66 0.81 17.42 -0.59
N ASP A 67 1.38 16.43 -1.27
CA ASP A 67 1.19 16.25 -2.72
C ASP A 67 -0.24 15.85 -3.08
N ILE A 68 -0.89 15.02 -2.25
CA ILE A 68 -2.30 14.67 -2.40
C ILE A 68 -3.17 15.94 -2.33
N GLU A 69 -2.91 16.84 -1.39
CA GLU A 69 -3.63 18.12 -1.27
C GLU A 69 -3.36 19.07 -2.44
N LYS A 70 -2.11 19.16 -2.91
CA LYS A 70 -1.78 19.93 -4.11
C LYS A 70 -2.52 19.40 -5.34
N LEU A 71 -2.58 18.08 -5.51
CA LEU A 71 -3.29 17.44 -6.61
C LEU A 71 -4.79 17.71 -6.52
N ARG A 72 -5.40 17.53 -5.34
CA ARG A 72 -6.81 17.81 -5.10
C ARG A 72 -7.15 19.26 -5.46
N ALA A 73 -6.37 20.22 -4.95
CA ALA A 73 -6.57 21.64 -5.21
C ALA A 73 -6.38 21.99 -6.69
N HIS A 74 -5.36 21.43 -7.35
CA HIS A 74 -5.10 21.63 -8.79
C HIS A 74 -6.27 21.14 -9.67
N LEU A 75 -6.92 20.07 -9.27
CA LEU A 75 -8.08 19.51 -9.96
C LEU A 75 -9.40 20.21 -9.61
N GLY A 76 -9.38 21.18 -8.69
CA GLY A 76 -10.58 21.90 -8.23
C GLY A 76 -11.57 21.02 -7.45
N ILE A 77 -11.08 19.96 -6.83
CA ILE A 77 -11.91 19.00 -6.07
C ILE A 77 -12.01 19.51 -4.63
N ASP A 78 -13.22 19.69 -4.11
CA ASP A 78 -13.42 20.07 -2.70
C ASP A 78 -13.22 18.89 -1.76
N ARG A 79 -13.88 17.78 -2.03
CA ARG A 79 -13.81 16.53 -1.24
C ARG A 79 -13.82 15.32 -2.17
N TRP A 80 -13.22 14.23 -1.75
CA TRP A 80 -13.19 12.99 -2.48
C TRP A 80 -13.24 11.75 -1.61
N GLN A 81 -13.66 10.63 -2.18
CA GLN A 81 -13.49 9.32 -1.59
C GLN A 81 -12.02 8.91 -1.68
N VAL A 82 -11.51 8.29 -0.63
CA VAL A 82 -10.14 7.75 -0.59
C VAL A 82 -10.18 6.24 -0.58
N PHE A 83 -9.44 5.64 -1.52
CA PHE A 83 -9.33 4.19 -1.68
C PHE A 83 -7.85 3.79 -1.55
N GLY A 84 -7.52 2.95 -0.58
CA GLY A 84 -6.13 2.57 -0.32
C GLY A 84 -5.96 1.14 0.16
N GLY A 85 -4.88 0.49 -0.26
CA GLY A 85 -4.57 -0.86 0.21
C GLY A 85 -3.07 -1.04 0.49
N SER A 86 -2.74 -1.88 1.48
CA SER A 86 -1.36 -2.09 1.91
C SER A 86 -0.72 -0.77 2.37
N TRP A 87 0.47 -0.39 1.91
CA TRP A 87 1.00 0.97 2.10
C TRP A 87 -0.03 2.07 1.78
N GLY A 88 -0.86 1.86 0.75
CA GLY A 88 -1.93 2.80 0.43
C GLY A 88 -2.96 2.95 1.55
N SER A 89 -3.16 1.97 2.42
CA SER A 89 -4.01 2.13 3.60
C SER A 89 -3.34 3.00 4.67
N THR A 90 -2.03 2.87 4.84
CA THR A 90 -1.22 3.75 5.70
C THR A 90 -1.33 5.20 5.25
N LEU A 91 -1.08 5.45 3.96
CA LEU A 91 -1.12 6.80 3.38
C LEU A 91 -2.55 7.38 3.39
N ALA A 92 -3.57 6.55 3.14
CA ALA A 92 -4.98 6.95 3.20
C ALA A 92 -5.38 7.38 4.61
N LEU A 93 -4.96 6.63 5.64
CA LEU A 93 -5.19 6.97 7.05
C LEU A 93 -4.45 8.27 7.41
N ALA A 94 -3.15 8.37 7.11
CA ALA A 94 -2.36 9.56 7.39
C ALA A 94 -2.97 10.81 6.73
N TYR A 95 -3.42 10.71 5.48
CA TYR A 95 -4.08 11.78 4.78
C TYR A 95 -5.43 12.15 5.41
N ALA A 96 -6.29 11.17 5.67
CA ALA A 96 -7.61 11.40 6.23
C ALA A 96 -7.55 11.97 7.65
N GLU A 97 -6.61 11.52 8.47
CA GLU A 97 -6.38 12.04 9.83
C GLU A 97 -5.82 13.47 9.82
N THR A 98 -5.11 13.86 8.76
CA THR A 98 -4.60 15.22 8.60
C THR A 98 -5.65 16.16 8.00
N HIS A 99 -6.45 15.68 7.05
CA HIS A 99 -7.44 16.44 6.29
C HIS A 99 -8.83 15.77 6.31
N PRO A 100 -9.42 15.51 7.49
CA PRO A 100 -10.70 14.79 7.57
C PRO A 100 -11.83 15.52 6.84
N GLU A 101 -11.78 16.84 6.75
CA GLU A 101 -12.75 17.66 6.02
C GLU A 101 -12.70 17.47 4.49
N ARG A 102 -11.63 16.86 3.96
CA ARG A 102 -11.42 16.61 2.53
C ARG A 102 -11.86 15.20 2.09
N VAL A 103 -12.20 14.34 3.05
CA VAL A 103 -12.55 12.95 2.77
C VAL A 103 -14.06 12.75 2.93
N THR A 104 -14.68 12.18 1.90
CA THR A 104 -16.11 11.82 1.95
C THR A 104 -16.30 10.42 2.50
N GLU A 105 -15.53 9.46 2.04
CA GLU A 105 -15.54 8.06 2.51
C GLU A 105 -14.13 7.46 2.42
N LEU A 106 -13.85 6.45 3.25
CA LEU A 106 -12.63 5.66 3.24
C LEU A 106 -12.92 4.21 2.88
N ILE A 107 -12.25 3.67 1.86
CA ILE A 107 -12.25 2.24 1.55
C ILE A 107 -10.82 1.74 1.66
N LEU A 108 -10.57 0.89 2.64
CA LEU A 108 -9.24 0.40 2.98
C LEU A 108 -9.16 -1.11 2.81
N ARG A 109 -7.99 -1.61 2.36
CA ARG A 109 -7.74 -3.05 2.18
C ARG A 109 -6.34 -3.43 2.63
N GLY A 110 -6.23 -4.66 3.24
CA GLY A 110 -4.93 -5.18 3.65
C GLY A 110 -4.23 -4.17 4.56
N ILE A 111 -4.79 -3.95 5.72
CA ILE A 111 -4.40 -2.84 6.61
C ILE A 111 -2.96 -2.97 7.05
N PHE A 112 -2.19 -1.94 6.77
CA PHE A 112 -0.82 -1.73 7.19
C PHE A 112 -0.75 -0.44 8.01
N LEU A 113 -0.39 -0.55 9.28
CA LEU A 113 -0.27 0.59 10.21
C LEU A 113 1.18 1.05 10.35
N LEU A 114 2.09 0.35 9.69
CA LEU A 114 3.54 0.59 9.68
C LEU A 114 4.17 0.51 11.09
N ARG A 115 3.59 -0.30 11.96
CA ARG A 115 4.14 -0.55 13.29
C ARG A 115 5.35 -1.48 13.18
N ARG A 116 6.28 -1.35 14.12
CA ARG A 116 7.49 -2.17 14.16
C ARG A 116 7.19 -3.66 14.11
N GLN A 117 6.18 -4.13 14.83
CA GLN A 117 5.79 -5.55 14.84
C GLN A 117 5.36 -6.07 13.48
N GLU A 118 4.76 -5.22 12.61
CA GLU A 118 4.34 -5.59 11.25
C GLU A 118 5.56 -5.74 10.33
N ILE A 119 6.54 -4.84 10.49
CA ILE A 119 7.82 -4.92 9.77
C ILE A 119 8.61 -6.15 10.22
N GLU A 120 8.72 -6.41 11.52
CA GLU A 120 9.41 -7.58 12.08
C GLU A 120 8.74 -8.88 11.62
N TRP A 121 7.40 -8.94 11.59
CA TRP A 121 6.66 -10.08 11.09
C TRP A 121 7.02 -10.42 9.65
N PHE A 122 7.08 -9.43 8.78
CA PHE A 122 7.22 -9.68 7.35
C PHE A 122 8.68 -9.75 6.89
N TYR A 123 9.57 -8.92 7.45
CA TYR A 123 10.96 -8.77 6.98
C TYR A 123 12.02 -9.33 7.91
N GLN A 124 11.66 -9.82 9.10
CA GLN A 124 12.64 -10.39 10.02
C GLN A 124 12.32 -11.83 10.39
N ARG A 125 11.15 -12.09 10.95
CA ARG A 125 10.74 -13.44 11.36
C ARG A 125 9.23 -13.49 11.63
N GLY A 126 8.52 -14.29 10.87
CA GLY A 126 7.08 -14.49 11.01
C GLY A 126 6.54 -15.09 9.74
N ALA A 127 6.34 -14.29 8.69
CA ALA A 127 5.91 -14.74 7.37
C ALA A 127 6.83 -15.84 6.79
N SER A 128 8.13 -15.79 7.10
CA SER A 128 9.13 -16.82 6.78
C SER A 128 8.78 -18.23 7.25
N ILE A 129 7.95 -18.35 8.30
CA ILE A 129 7.49 -19.66 8.82
C ILE A 129 6.49 -20.30 7.85
N LEU A 130 5.72 -19.48 7.15
CA LEU A 130 4.68 -19.92 6.20
C LEU A 130 5.23 -20.11 4.77
N TYR A 131 6.29 -19.38 4.42
CA TYR A 131 6.93 -19.38 3.09
C TYR A 131 8.45 -19.59 3.22
N PRO A 132 8.92 -20.73 3.78
CA PRO A 132 10.35 -20.95 4.00
C PRO A 132 11.16 -21.04 2.70
N ASP A 133 10.55 -21.55 1.65
CA ASP A 133 11.11 -21.69 0.31
C ASP A 133 11.36 -20.32 -0.37
N ALA A 134 10.41 -19.40 -0.29
CA ALA A 134 10.56 -18.04 -0.80
C ALA A 134 11.48 -17.17 0.10
N TRP A 135 11.54 -17.50 1.39
CA TRP A 135 12.39 -16.81 2.37
C TRP A 135 13.88 -17.14 2.23
N GLU A 136 14.22 -18.35 1.82
CA GLU A 136 15.61 -18.79 1.74
C GLU A 136 16.48 -17.88 0.85
N PRO A 137 16.07 -17.53 -0.38
CA PRO A 137 16.81 -16.56 -1.21
C PRO A 137 16.91 -15.18 -0.56
N TYR A 138 15.84 -14.70 0.10
CA TYR A 138 15.82 -13.42 0.79
C TYR A 138 16.86 -13.40 1.92
N LEU A 139 16.89 -14.42 2.76
CA LEU A 139 17.86 -14.54 3.86
C LEU A 139 19.29 -14.74 3.35
N ALA A 140 19.49 -15.58 2.32
CA ALA A 140 20.80 -15.93 1.77
C ALA A 140 21.51 -14.72 1.13
N HIS A 141 20.78 -13.74 0.62
CA HIS A 141 21.35 -12.51 0.06
C HIS A 141 22.13 -11.69 1.10
N ILE A 142 21.80 -11.82 2.39
CA ILE A 142 22.43 -11.09 3.49
C ILE A 142 23.47 -11.97 4.19
N PRO A 143 24.72 -11.49 4.35
CA PRO A 143 25.75 -12.17 5.12
C PRO A 143 25.27 -12.50 6.54
N GLU A 144 25.66 -13.65 7.07
CA GLU A 144 25.19 -14.16 8.36
C GLU A 144 25.38 -13.15 9.51
N ALA A 145 26.50 -12.44 9.52
CA ALA A 145 26.81 -11.43 10.54
C ALA A 145 25.86 -10.22 10.56
N GLU A 146 25.09 -10.00 9.44
CA GLU A 146 24.17 -8.87 9.30
C GLU A 146 22.69 -9.30 9.46
N ARG A 147 22.39 -10.61 9.60
CA ARG A 147 21.02 -11.14 9.62
C ARG A 147 20.24 -10.81 10.90
N GLY A 148 20.90 -10.21 11.89
CA GLY A 148 20.22 -9.74 13.10
C GLY A 148 19.25 -8.58 12.85
N ASP A 149 19.43 -7.81 11.76
CA ASP A 149 18.54 -6.73 11.32
C ASP A 149 18.54 -6.69 9.78
N LEU A 150 17.64 -7.50 9.21
CA LEU A 150 17.52 -7.66 7.75
C LEU A 150 17.07 -6.36 7.08
N LEU A 151 16.17 -5.62 7.70
CA LEU A 151 15.70 -4.35 7.14
C LEU A 151 16.85 -3.37 6.94
N THR A 152 17.65 -3.14 7.97
CA THR A 152 18.83 -2.25 7.89
C THR A 152 19.87 -2.78 6.90
N ALA A 153 20.08 -4.11 6.86
CA ALA A 153 21.01 -4.73 5.94
C ALA A 153 20.60 -4.57 4.46
N TYR A 154 19.30 -4.72 4.17
CA TYR A 154 18.75 -4.44 2.83
C TYR A 154 18.79 -2.97 2.49
N HIS A 155 18.36 -2.08 3.40
CA HIS A 155 18.38 -0.64 3.16
C HIS A 155 19.79 -0.13 2.78
N ARG A 156 20.83 -0.62 3.44
CA ARG A 156 22.22 -0.29 3.11
C ARG A 156 22.58 -0.67 1.67
N ARG A 157 22.11 -1.83 1.19
CA ARG A 157 22.33 -2.28 -0.19
C ARG A 157 21.51 -1.48 -1.19
N LEU A 158 20.25 -1.23 -0.86
CA LEU A 158 19.32 -0.46 -1.68
C LEU A 158 19.72 1.02 -1.81
N THR A 159 20.54 1.53 -0.89
CA THR A 159 21.10 2.89 -0.94
C THR A 159 22.58 2.96 -1.35
N SER A 160 23.19 1.81 -1.70
CA SER A 160 24.58 1.75 -2.19
C SER A 160 24.77 2.64 -3.42
N GLU A 161 25.97 3.20 -3.59
CA GLU A 161 26.35 3.91 -4.83
C GLU A 161 26.53 2.97 -6.02
N ASP A 162 26.83 1.69 -5.77
CA ASP A 162 26.93 0.66 -6.82
C ASP A 162 25.54 0.23 -7.29
N ALA A 163 25.24 0.51 -8.55
CA ALA A 163 23.96 0.18 -9.18
C ALA A 163 23.70 -1.34 -9.23
N THR A 164 24.75 -2.16 -9.35
CA THR A 164 24.64 -3.61 -9.39
C THR A 164 24.20 -4.16 -8.04
N VAL A 165 24.79 -3.63 -6.96
CA VAL A 165 24.40 -4.00 -5.57
C VAL A 165 22.96 -3.58 -5.29
N ARG A 166 22.58 -2.35 -5.70
CA ARG A 166 21.20 -1.87 -5.50
C ARG A 166 20.18 -2.76 -6.21
N LEU A 167 20.42 -3.06 -7.49
CA LEU A 167 19.47 -3.83 -8.28
C LEU A 167 19.37 -5.27 -7.81
N ALA A 168 20.48 -5.91 -7.44
CA ALA A 168 20.47 -7.26 -6.90
C ALA A 168 19.62 -7.35 -5.59
N ALA A 169 19.83 -6.43 -4.67
CA ALA A 169 19.05 -6.37 -3.43
C ALA A 169 17.57 -6.07 -3.70
N ALA A 170 17.28 -5.18 -4.66
CA ALA A 170 15.92 -4.82 -5.02
C ALA A 170 15.12 -5.99 -5.59
N LYS A 171 15.71 -6.78 -6.48
CA LYS A 171 15.06 -7.97 -7.06
C LYS A 171 14.72 -9.02 -6.00
N ILE A 172 15.63 -9.26 -5.07
CA ILE A 172 15.40 -10.22 -3.99
C ILE A 172 14.31 -9.72 -3.03
N TRP A 173 14.37 -8.45 -2.62
CA TRP A 173 13.33 -7.84 -1.78
C TRP A 173 11.96 -7.92 -2.45
N SER A 174 11.88 -7.45 -3.68
CA SER A 174 10.65 -7.41 -4.46
C SER A 174 10.10 -8.81 -4.77
N GLY A 175 10.98 -9.78 -5.05
CA GLY A 175 10.60 -11.19 -5.24
C GLY A 175 9.96 -11.81 -4.02
N TRP A 176 10.43 -11.49 -2.81
CA TRP A 176 9.80 -11.91 -1.56
C TRP A 176 8.36 -11.40 -1.44
N GLU A 177 8.12 -10.12 -1.76
CA GLU A 177 6.78 -9.53 -1.80
C GLU A 177 5.88 -10.21 -2.85
N GLY A 178 6.41 -10.40 -4.06
CA GLY A 178 5.66 -11.05 -5.15
C GLY A 178 5.24 -12.48 -4.83
N ALA A 179 6.10 -13.24 -4.14
CA ALA A 179 5.84 -14.63 -3.77
C ALA A 179 4.76 -14.78 -2.69
N THR A 180 4.55 -13.77 -1.87
CA THR A 180 3.68 -13.85 -0.67
C THR A 180 2.37 -13.09 -0.79
N SER A 181 2.23 -12.24 -1.82
CA SER A 181 1.07 -11.34 -1.95
C SER A 181 -0.23 -12.00 -2.40
N MET A 182 -0.17 -13.11 -3.14
CA MET A 182 -1.34 -13.84 -3.61
C MET A 182 -1.59 -15.06 -2.73
N LEU A 183 -2.87 -15.36 -2.43
CA LEU A 183 -3.22 -16.58 -1.71
C LEU A 183 -2.85 -17.85 -2.51
N LEU A 184 -3.14 -17.82 -3.80
CA LEU A 184 -2.73 -18.88 -4.72
C LEU A 184 -1.61 -18.35 -5.62
N PRO A 185 -0.55 -19.14 -5.87
CA PRO A 185 0.57 -18.70 -6.70
C PRO A 185 0.12 -18.26 -8.10
N ASP A 186 0.60 -17.08 -8.51
CA ASP A 186 0.43 -16.53 -9.86
C ASP A 186 1.80 -16.10 -10.40
N ALA A 187 2.35 -16.90 -11.34
CA ALA A 187 3.68 -16.65 -11.88
C ALA A 187 3.78 -15.32 -12.67
N SER A 188 2.70 -14.88 -13.30
CA SER A 188 2.69 -13.60 -14.03
C SER A 188 2.71 -12.41 -13.08
N PHE A 189 2.02 -12.54 -11.95
CA PHE A 189 2.04 -11.54 -10.88
C PHE A 189 3.43 -11.47 -10.23
N ALA A 190 3.99 -12.61 -9.83
CA ALA A 190 5.32 -12.67 -9.22
C ALA A 190 6.42 -12.14 -10.17
N GLY A 191 6.38 -12.51 -11.46
CA GLY A 191 7.34 -12.05 -12.46
C GLY A 191 7.40 -10.54 -12.64
N HIS A 192 6.29 -9.83 -12.43
CA HIS A 192 6.29 -8.36 -12.48
C HIS A 192 7.14 -7.74 -11.36
N TYR A 193 7.21 -8.36 -10.19
CA TYR A 193 8.04 -7.91 -9.08
C TYR A 193 9.54 -8.05 -9.34
N GLU A 194 9.93 -8.84 -10.34
CA GLU A 194 11.33 -9.05 -10.74
C GLU A 194 11.79 -8.12 -11.87
N GLU A 195 10.90 -7.33 -12.47
CA GLU A 195 11.25 -6.34 -13.49
C GLU A 195 12.16 -5.25 -12.88
N ASP A 196 13.30 -4.97 -13.52
CA ASP A 196 14.38 -4.15 -12.98
C ASP A 196 13.91 -2.75 -12.51
N GLU A 197 13.15 -2.05 -13.36
CA GLU A 197 12.65 -0.72 -13.03
C GLU A 197 11.62 -0.77 -11.89
N PHE A 198 10.71 -1.74 -11.92
CA PHE A 198 9.74 -1.90 -10.84
C PHE A 198 10.43 -2.23 -9.53
N ALA A 199 11.26 -3.29 -9.52
CA ALA A 199 11.92 -3.78 -8.31
C ALA A 199 12.77 -2.70 -7.63
N LEU A 200 13.54 -1.91 -8.40
CA LEU A 200 14.42 -0.89 -7.83
C LEU A 200 13.64 0.21 -7.12
N ALA A 201 12.65 0.80 -7.77
CA ALA A 201 11.86 1.86 -7.16
C ALA A 201 11.06 1.33 -5.95
N PHE A 202 10.45 0.15 -6.11
CA PHE A 202 9.67 -0.52 -5.07
C PHE A 202 10.49 -0.74 -3.80
N ALA A 203 11.52 -1.57 -3.89
CA ALA A 203 12.30 -1.96 -2.73
C ALA A 203 13.03 -0.77 -2.07
N ARG A 204 13.58 0.13 -2.87
CA ARG A 204 14.34 1.27 -2.38
C ARG A 204 13.47 2.25 -1.60
N ILE A 205 12.30 2.60 -2.14
CA ILE A 205 11.38 3.53 -1.49
C ILE A 205 10.74 2.89 -0.27
N GLU A 206 10.32 1.63 -0.38
CA GLU A 206 9.70 0.90 0.72
C GLU A 206 10.64 0.73 1.91
N ALA A 207 11.87 0.25 1.68
CA ALA A 207 12.88 0.14 2.74
C ALA A 207 13.20 1.51 3.38
N HIS A 208 13.19 2.59 2.61
CA HIS A 208 13.35 3.95 3.12
C HIS A 208 12.24 4.32 4.11
N TYR A 209 10.97 4.07 3.75
CA TYR A 209 9.87 4.32 4.68
C TYR A 209 9.97 3.46 5.94
N PHE A 210 10.35 2.21 5.82
CA PHE A 210 10.38 1.28 6.94
C PHE A 210 11.50 1.59 7.95
N VAL A 211 12.71 1.90 7.49
CA VAL A 211 13.81 2.28 8.41
C VAL A 211 13.52 3.59 9.13
N HIS A 212 12.73 4.49 8.51
CA HIS A 212 12.31 5.75 9.10
C HIS A 212 10.93 5.67 9.79
N ARG A 213 10.38 4.45 9.98
CA ARG A 213 9.08 4.23 10.65
C ARG A 213 7.94 5.04 10.03
N GLY A 214 7.93 5.16 8.70
CA GLY A 214 6.96 5.97 7.98
C GLY A 214 7.01 7.46 8.30
N PHE A 215 8.07 7.93 8.96
CA PHE A 215 8.19 9.31 9.46
C PHE A 215 7.09 9.68 10.46
N PHE A 216 6.52 8.67 11.16
CA PHE A 216 5.59 8.85 12.26
C PHE A 216 6.31 9.09 13.58
N GLU A 217 5.67 9.84 14.48
CA GLU A 217 6.19 10.16 15.81
C GLU A 217 6.16 8.95 16.76
N SER A 218 5.24 8.01 16.53
CA SER A 218 5.10 6.78 17.31
C SER A 218 4.56 5.63 16.46
N ASP A 219 4.81 4.40 16.89
CA ASP A 219 4.35 3.18 16.22
C ASP A 219 2.81 3.11 16.12
N ASP A 220 2.09 3.65 17.09
CA ASP A 220 0.64 3.61 17.13
C ASP A 220 -0.01 4.93 16.67
N GLN A 221 0.71 5.83 16.02
CA GLN A 221 0.22 7.16 15.65
C GLN A 221 -1.11 7.11 14.89
N LEU A 222 -1.25 6.23 13.91
CA LEU A 222 -2.49 6.10 13.13
C LEU A 222 -3.66 5.62 14.00
N LEU A 223 -3.43 4.68 14.92
CA LEU A 223 -4.47 4.24 15.86
C LEU A 223 -4.85 5.32 16.88
N LEU A 224 -3.89 6.08 17.36
CA LEU A 224 -4.11 7.17 18.31
C LEU A 224 -4.90 8.33 17.68
N ASN A 225 -4.75 8.55 16.39
CA ASN A 225 -5.40 9.63 15.66
C ASN A 225 -6.75 9.24 15.04
N VAL A 226 -7.17 7.98 15.11
CA VAL A 226 -8.45 7.49 14.54
C VAL A 226 -9.65 8.34 14.96
N GLY A 227 -9.60 8.94 16.15
CA GLY A 227 -10.65 9.84 16.64
C GLY A 227 -11.00 10.98 15.66
N ARG A 228 -10.07 11.38 14.78
CA ARG A 228 -10.27 12.43 13.77
C ARG A 228 -11.11 11.98 12.58
N ILE A 229 -11.18 10.69 12.31
CA ILE A 229 -11.84 10.12 11.12
C ILE A 229 -13.11 9.33 11.47
N ARG A 230 -13.49 9.17 12.75
CA ARG A 230 -14.65 8.37 13.17
C ARG A 230 -15.97 8.80 12.54
N ALA A 231 -16.12 10.07 12.19
CA ALA A 231 -17.30 10.58 11.50
C ALA A 231 -17.30 10.32 9.98
N ILE A 232 -16.20 9.83 9.41
CA ILE A 232 -16.10 9.50 7.98
C ILE A 232 -16.63 8.08 7.78
N PRO A 233 -17.62 7.85 6.90
CA PRO A 233 -18.04 6.49 6.55
C PRO A 233 -16.88 5.67 5.99
N GLY A 234 -16.67 4.46 6.50
CA GLY A 234 -15.55 3.62 6.11
C GLY A 234 -15.90 2.16 5.88
N VAL A 235 -15.13 1.51 5.02
CA VAL A 235 -15.13 0.06 4.84
C VAL A 235 -13.69 -0.45 4.85
N ILE A 236 -13.42 -1.44 5.69
CA ILE A 236 -12.16 -2.15 5.81
C ILE A 236 -12.35 -3.54 5.21
N VAL A 237 -11.62 -3.87 4.15
CA VAL A 237 -11.60 -5.20 3.54
C VAL A 237 -10.30 -5.91 3.89
N GLN A 238 -10.39 -7.11 4.47
CA GLN A 238 -9.22 -7.84 4.92
C GLN A 238 -9.28 -9.32 4.55
N GLY A 239 -8.26 -9.82 3.85
CA GLY A 239 -8.11 -11.25 3.60
C GLY A 239 -7.80 -12.01 4.89
N ARG A 240 -8.48 -13.14 5.12
CA ARG A 240 -8.24 -13.98 6.31
C ARG A 240 -6.81 -14.50 6.36
N TYR A 241 -6.25 -14.83 5.21
CA TYR A 241 -4.92 -15.41 5.05
C TYR A 241 -3.91 -14.41 4.49
N ASP A 242 -4.12 -13.12 4.75
CA ASP A 242 -3.15 -12.08 4.43
C ASP A 242 -1.90 -12.26 5.30
N VAL A 243 -0.82 -12.72 4.67
CA VAL A 243 0.47 -12.96 5.34
C VAL A 243 1.37 -11.72 5.29
N VAL A 244 1.13 -10.83 4.33
CA VAL A 244 1.89 -9.57 4.18
C VAL A 244 1.46 -8.59 5.28
N CYS A 245 0.15 -8.36 5.39
CA CYS A 245 -0.45 -7.51 6.41
C CYS A 245 -1.47 -8.35 7.23
N PRO A 246 -1.02 -9.03 8.29
CA PRO A 246 -1.87 -9.90 9.08
C PRO A 246 -3.13 -9.21 9.59
N ILE A 247 -4.22 -9.96 9.64
CA ILE A 247 -5.56 -9.48 10.05
C ILE A 247 -5.57 -8.77 11.42
N GLU A 248 -4.56 -8.98 12.25
CA GLU A 248 -4.42 -8.31 13.54
C GLU A 248 -4.46 -6.79 13.40
N SER A 249 -3.81 -6.24 12.37
CA SER A 249 -3.79 -4.79 12.11
C SER A 249 -5.16 -4.25 11.71
N ALA A 250 -5.90 -4.97 10.85
CA ALA A 250 -7.27 -4.62 10.50
C ALA A 250 -8.21 -4.71 11.70
N TRP A 251 -8.00 -5.71 12.55
CA TRP A 251 -8.77 -5.87 13.79
C TRP A 251 -8.50 -4.74 14.78
N ALA A 252 -7.22 -4.34 14.94
CA ALA A 252 -6.85 -3.22 15.80
C ALA A 252 -7.46 -1.90 15.30
N LEU A 253 -7.42 -1.65 13.98
CA LEU A 253 -8.05 -0.48 13.38
C LEU A 253 -9.57 -0.48 13.58
N HIS A 254 -10.26 -1.61 13.34
CA HIS A 254 -11.70 -1.72 13.52
C HIS A 254 -12.11 -1.49 14.99
N ARG A 255 -11.32 -1.98 15.94
CA ARG A 255 -11.59 -1.71 17.37
C ARG A 255 -11.44 -0.23 17.73
N ALA A 256 -10.53 0.49 17.10
CA ALA A 256 -10.37 1.93 17.29
C ALA A 256 -11.42 2.73 16.50
N TRP A 257 -11.90 2.17 15.38
CA TRP A 257 -12.90 2.78 14.50
C TRP A 257 -14.10 1.85 14.27
N PRO A 258 -14.92 1.62 15.31
CA PRO A 258 -16.05 0.68 15.23
C PRO A 258 -17.18 1.14 14.29
N GLU A 259 -17.17 2.40 13.85
CA GLU A 259 -18.14 2.91 12.88
C GLU A 259 -17.84 2.46 11.45
N ALA A 260 -16.61 2.03 11.16
CA ALA A 260 -16.26 1.44 9.86
C ALA A 260 -16.69 -0.03 9.79
N ASP A 261 -17.29 -0.40 8.66
CA ASP A 261 -17.59 -1.81 8.39
C ASP A 261 -16.27 -2.60 8.23
N LEU A 262 -16.17 -3.75 8.90
CA LEU A 262 -15.08 -4.71 8.66
C LEU A 262 -15.60 -5.91 7.88
N VAL A 263 -15.07 -6.10 6.68
CA VAL A 263 -15.35 -7.24 5.80
C VAL A 263 -14.14 -8.16 5.76
N ILE A 264 -14.24 -9.31 6.44
CA ILE A 264 -13.20 -10.33 6.40
C ILE A 264 -13.54 -11.32 5.30
N THR A 265 -12.70 -11.41 4.28
CA THR A 265 -12.84 -12.37 3.18
C THR A 265 -12.21 -13.71 3.59
N PRO A 266 -13.00 -14.81 3.68
CA PRO A 266 -12.57 -16.04 4.35
C PRO A 266 -11.51 -16.83 3.58
N ASP A 267 -11.39 -16.60 2.28
CA ASP A 267 -10.60 -17.34 1.32
C ASP A 267 -9.71 -16.44 0.45
N SER A 268 -9.09 -15.43 1.05
CA SER A 268 -8.20 -14.47 0.38
C SER A 268 -6.93 -14.21 1.17
N GLY A 269 -5.85 -13.88 0.45
CA GLY A 269 -4.60 -13.35 0.95
C GLY A 269 -4.56 -11.82 0.90
N HIS A 270 -3.35 -11.29 0.60
CA HIS A 270 -3.10 -9.86 0.56
C HIS A 270 -3.68 -9.18 -0.67
N SER A 271 -3.63 -9.82 -1.84
CA SER A 271 -3.95 -9.16 -3.10
C SER A 271 -5.39 -8.64 -3.19
N ALA A 272 -5.55 -7.39 -3.66
CA ALA A 272 -6.87 -6.86 -4.04
C ALA A 272 -7.52 -7.66 -5.19
N PHE A 273 -6.70 -8.42 -5.93
CA PHE A 273 -7.12 -9.23 -7.08
C PHE A 273 -7.50 -10.66 -6.72
N ASP A 274 -7.32 -11.08 -5.48
CA ASP A 274 -7.98 -12.30 -4.98
C ASP A 274 -9.50 -12.13 -5.15
N PRO A 275 -10.20 -13.08 -5.79
CA PRO A 275 -11.59 -12.86 -6.18
C PRO A 275 -12.53 -12.43 -5.06
N PRO A 276 -12.43 -12.96 -3.81
CA PRO A 276 -13.29 -12.49 -2.72
C PRO A 276 -12.94 -11.05 -2.29
N ASN A 277 -11.66 -10.66 -2.27
CA ASN A 277 -11.26 -9.29 -1.99
C ASN A 277 -11.80 -8.33 -3.07
N THR A 278 -11.68 -8.72 -4.35
CA THR A 278 -12.23 -7.94 -5.47
C THR A 278 -13.74 -7.71 -5.29
N ARG A 279 -14.51 -8.78 -5.00
CA ARG A 279 -15.97 -8.65 -4.78
C ARG A 279 -16.30 -7.73 -3.60
N ALA A 280 -15.59 -7.85 -2.50
CA ALA A 280 -15.79 -7.01 -1.32
C ALA A 280 -15.48 -5.54 -1.59
N LEU A 281 -14.40 -5.26 -2.33
CA LEU A 281 -14.02 -3.90 -2.73
C LEU A 281 -15.03 -3.27 -3.70
N VAL A 282 -15.54 -4.03 -4.67
CA VAL A 282 -16.62 -3.57 -5.58
C VAL A 282 -17.87 -3.27 -4.76
N ALA A 283 -18.28 -4.16 -3.85
CA ALA A 283 -19.44 -3.91 -3.01
C ALA A 283 -19.26 -2.65 -2.12
N ALA A 284 -18.05 -2.40 -1.62
CA ALA A 284 -17.75 -1.20 -0.85
C ALA A 284 -17.85 0.09 -1.68
N THR A 285 -17.34 0.09 -2.92
CA THR A 285 -17.47 1.25 -3.81
C THR A 285 -18.92 1.45 -4.25
N ASP A 286 -19.66 0.36 -4.56
CA ASP A 286 -21.07 0.43 -4.94
C ASP A 286 -21.95 0.96 -3.80
N LYS A 287 -21.67 0.59 -2.55
CA LYS A 287 -22.35 1.12 -1.35
C LYS A 287 -22.33 2.65 -1.32
N PHE A 288 -21.23 3.26 -1.73
CA PHE A 288 -21.04 4.70 -1.73
C PHE A 288 -21.32 5.37 -3.09
N ALA A 289 -21.67 4.61 -4.12
CA ALA A 289 -21.92 5.10 -5.46
C ALA A 289 -23.33 5.73 -5.65
N SER A 290 -24.18 5.66 -4.63
CA SER A 290 -25.57 6.18 -4.66
C SER A 290 -25.66 7.69 -4.54
#